data_6e8a966f92014a15372cc43e52360af5
#
_entry.id   6e8a966f92014a15372cc43e52360af5
#
_cell.length_a   1.000
_cell.length_b   1.000
_cell.length_c   1.000
_cell.angle_alpha   90.00
_cell.angle_beta   90.00
_cell.angle_gamma   90.00
#
_symmetry.space_group_name_H-M   'P 1'
#
loop_
_entity.id
_entity.type
_entity.pdbx_description
1 polymer ?
#
loop_
_entity_poly.entity_id
_entity_poly.type
_entity_poly.pdbx_seq_one_letter_code
_entity_poly.pdbx_strand_id
1 'polypeptide(L)'
;MPACRIVIAALLGCMLVPAGAGAHAILTQSKPAAGASVPAGRLDMSFRYNSRIDRTRSRLVLTGPDRRQSVLRITPSGPPDAIETSTELTVSGAYVVRWQVLAIDGHITRGDVPFTVTDH
;
A
#
# COMPACT_ATOMS: atom_id res chain seq x y z
N MET A 1 -32.07 13.51 59.82
CA MET A 1 -30.91 12.67 59.59
C MET A 1 -30.47 12.73 58.09
N PRO A 2 -29.55 13.54 57.76
CA PRO A 2 -29.11 13.56 56.46
C PRO A 2 -28.22 12.32 56.18
N ALA A 3 -28.68 11.45 55.37
CA ALA A 3 -27.81 10.42 54.84
C ALA A 3 -26.92 11.06 53.81
N CYS A 4 -25.67 11.13 54.10
CA CYS A 4 -24.68 11.56 53.14
C CYS A 4 -24.56 10.47 52.09
N ARG A 5 -25.18 10.69 50.97
CA ARG A 5 -25.04 9.78 49.85
C ARG A 5 -23.93 10.29 48.94
N ILE A 6 -22.80 9.71 49.12
CA ILE A 6 -21.71 9.92 48.16
C ILE A 6 -22.01 9.03 47.00
N VAL A 7 -22.52 9.62 45.95
CA VAL A 7 -22.57 8.95 44.67
C VAL A 7 -21.16 9.04 44.09
N ILE A 8 -20.41 7.99 44.29
CA ILE A 8 -19.17 7.86 43.55
C ILE A 8 -19.57 7.47 42.17
N ALA A 9 -19.68 8.46 41.31
CA ALA A 9 -19.68 8.19 39.89
C ALA A 9 -18.29 7.64 39.54
N ALA A 10 -18.19 6.34 39.48
CA ALA A 10 -17.02 5.72 38.87
C ALA A 10 -17.02 6.14 37.42
N LEU A 11 -16.24 7.14 37.11
CA LEU A 11 -15.93 7.46 35.74
C LEU A 11 -15.04 6.34 35.26
N LEU A 12 -15.65 5.34 34.65
CA LEU A 12 -14.92 4.38 33.88
C LEU A 12 -14.44 5.12 32.63
N GLY A 13 -13.26 5.67 32.73
CA GLY A 13 -12.55 6.17 31.57
C GLY A 13 -12.28 4.99 30.65
N CYS A 14 -13.12 4.82 29.64
CA CYS A 14 -12.87 3.90 28.59
C CYS A 14 -11.67 4.45 27.83
N MET A 15 -10.49 3.97 28.17
CA MET A 15 -9.29 4.22 27.39
C MET A 15 -9.43 3.43 26.09
N LEU A 16 -9.96 4.08 25.10
CA LEU A 16 -9.93 3.57 23.73
C LEU A 16 -8.50 3.64 23.24
N VAL A 17 -7.77 2.57 23.45
CA VAL A 17 -6.51 2.37 22.74
C VAL A 17 -6.91 1.98 21.33
N PRO A 18 -6.54 2.76 20.28
CA PRO A 18 -6.82 2.35 18.91
C PRO A 18 -6.09 1.04 18.66
N ALA A 19 -6.86 -0.04 18.56
CA ALA A 19 -6.34 -1.33 18.23
C ALA A 19 -5.75 -1.28 16.82
N GLY A 20 -4.53 -1.74 16.65
CA GLY A 20 -3.89 -1.87 15.35
C GLY A 20 -3.19 -0.62 14.82
N ALA A 21 -2.98 0.41 15.66
CA ALA A 21 -2.12 1.53 15.28
C ALA A 21 -0.74 1.00 14.91
N GLY A 22 -0.32 1.13 13.65
CA GLY A 22 0.95 0.64 13.12
C GLY A 22 0.97 -0.84 12.69
N ALA A 23 -0.15 -1.56 12.84
CA ALA A 23 -0.22 -2.99 12.47
C ALA A 23 -0.40 -3.22 10.96
N HIS A 24 -0.82 -2.20 10.19
CA HIS A 24 -1.07 -2.32 8.77
C HIS A 24 -0.09 -1.48 7.97
N ALA A 25 0.47 -2.08 6.92
CA ALA A 25 1.25 -1.33 5.95
C ALA A 25 0.30 -0.48 5.09
N ILE A 26 0.43 0.82 5.19
CA ILE A 26 -0.33 1.77 4.40
C ILE A 26 0.59 2.34 3.33
N LEU A 27 0.13 2.34 2.08
CA LEU A 27 0.86 2.98 0.99
C LEU A 27 0.88 4.49 1.23
N THR A 28 2.08 5.06 1.39
CA THR A 28 2.27 6.49 1.64
C THR A 28 2.70 7.25 0.40
N GLN A 29 3.38 6.57 -0.54
CA GLN A 29 3.84 7.17 -1.79
C GLN A 29 4.02 6.10 -2.84
N SER A 30 3.67 6.42 -4.09
CA SER A 30 3.94 5.55 -5.23
C SER A 30 4.48 6.33 -6.42
N LYS A 31 5.28 5.65 -7.23
CA LYS A 31 5.69 6.07 -8.57
C LYS A 31 5.38 4.94 -9.54
N PRO A 32 4.55 5.15 -10.55
CA PRO A 32 3.76 6.37 -10.77
C PRO A 32 2.73 6.60 -9.66
N ALA A 33 2.39 7.87 -9.44
CA ALA A 33 1.30 8.22 -8.54
C ALA A 33 -0.03 7.79 -9.16
N ALA A 34 -1.03 7.54 -8.32
CA ALA A 34 -2.37 7.20 -8.80
C ALA A 34 -2.91 8.30 -9.72
N GLY A 35 -3.36 7.92 -10.91
CA GLY A 35 -3.86 8.84 -11.93
C GLY A 35 -2.79 9.54 -12.76
N ALA A 36 -1.52 9.24 -12.56
CA ALA A 36 -0.44 9.84 -13.33
C ALA A 36 -0.42 9.35 -14.78
N SER A 37 0.18 10.14 -15.66
CA SER A 37 0.50 9.77 -17.04
C SER A 37 2.00 9.62 -17.18
N VAL A 38 2.44 8.55 -17.80
CA VAL A 38 3.86 8.26 -18.04
C VAL A 38 4.07 7.93 -19.52
N PRO A 39 5.24 8.25 -20.10
CA PRO A 39 5.51 7.88 -21.48
C PRO A 39 5.73 6.36 -21.61
N ALA A 40 5.48 5.83 -22.82
CA ALA A 40 5.82 4.46 -23.16
C ALA A 40 7.33 4.23 -23.08
N GLY A 41 7.70 3.03 -22.73
CA GLY A 41 9.09 2.61 -22.56
C GLY A 41 9.34 1.98 -21.22
N ARG A 42 10.58 2.03 -20.77
CA ARG A 42 10.95 1.51 -19.46
C ARG A 42 10.36 2.39 -18.35
N LEU A 43 9.70 1.74 -17.40
CA LEU A 43 9.13 2.39 -16.25
C LEU A 43 9.68 1.75 -14.97
N ASP A 44 10.35 2.55 -14.16
CA ASP A 44 10.75 2.18 -12.82
C ASP A 44 9.62 2.55 -11.87
N MET A 45 9.18 1.61 -11.07
CA MET A 45 8.09 1.80 -10.11
C MET A 45 8.59 1.65 -8.69
N SER A 46 8.01 2.43 -7.80
CA SER A 46 8.29 2.30 -6.37
C SER A 46 7.02 2.50 -5.55
N PHE A 47 6.90 1.73 -4.50
CA PHE A 47 5.77 1.76 -3.57
C PHE A 47 6.32 1.83 -2.16
N ARG A 48 6.08 2.94 -1.49
CA ARG A 48 6.55 3.15 -0.12
C ARG A 48 5.42 3.05 0.87
N TYR A 49 5.72 2.41 1.99
CA TYR A 49 4.75 2.14 3.04
C TYR A 49 5.21 2.77 4.37
N ASN A 50 4.30 2.83 5.32
CA ASN A 50 4.59 3.31 6.68
C ASN A 50 5.17 2.23 7.60
N SER A 51 5.53 1.07 7.06
CA SER A 51 5.97 -0.10 7.79
C SER A 51 6.98 -0.89 6.96
N ARG A 52 7.80 -1.69 7.62
CA ARG A 52 8.68 -2.64 6.93
C ARG A 52 7.86 -3.70 6.22
N ILE A 53 8.32 -4.08 5.03
CA ILE A 53 7.64 -5.00 4.13
C ILE A 53 8.51 -6.24 3.92
N ASP A 54 7.89 -7.40 3.97
CA ASP A 54 8.48 -8.65 3.54
C ASP A 54 8.36 -8.76 2.02
N ARG A 55 9.44 -8.46 1.29
CA ARG A 55 9.44 -8.45 -0.18
C ARG A 55 9.17 -9.82 -0.78
N THR A 56 9.70 -10.86 -0.15
CA THR A 56 9.57 -12.22 -0.70
C THR A 56 8.13 -12.73 -0.64
N ARG A 57 7.32 -12.16 0.25
CA ARG A 57 5.90 -12.51 0.40
C ARG A 57 4.96 -11.41 -0.07
N SER A 58 5.50 -10.43 -0.78
CA SER A 58 4.73 -9.35 -1.39
C SER A 58 4.61 -9.57 -2.89
N ARG A 59 3.62 -8.94 -3.52
CA ARG A 59 3.31 -9.19 -4.92
C ARG A 59 2.82 -7.94 -5.61
N LEU A 60 3.23 -7.76 -6.86
CA LEU A 60 2.74 -6.73 -7.77
C LEU A 60 2.16 -7.39 -9.01
N VAL A 61 0.92 -7.03 -9.37
CA VAL A 61 0.26 -7.51 -10.58
C VAL A 61 -0.11 -6.31 -11.43
N LEU A 62 0.39 -6.27 -12.65
CA LEU A 62 0.07 -5.23 -13.62
C LEU A 62 -1.04 -5.72 -14.54
N THR A 63 -2.10 -4.92 -14.67
CA THR A 63 -3.16 -5.14 -15.64
C THR A 63 -3.06 -4.07 -16.71
N GLY A 64 -2.95 -4.47 -17.96
CA GLY A 64 -2.85 -3.57 -19.11
C GLY A 64 -4.19 -3.20 -19.73
N PRO A 65 -4.17 -2.37 -20.79
CA PRO A 65 -5.38 -1.92 -21.48
C PRO A 65 -6.20 -3.07 -22.12
N ASP A 66 -5.52 -4.16 -22.45
CA ASP A 66 -6.12 -5.39 -23.02
C ASP A 66 -6.60 -6.36 -21.94
N ARG A 67 -6.56 -5.95 -20.67
CA ARG A 67 -6.90 -6.75 -19.48
C ARG A 67 -5.97 -7.93 -19.21
N ARG A 68 -4.84 -8.01 -19.90
CA ARG A 68 -3.81 -8.99 -19.58
C ARG A 68 -3.12 -8.63 -18.29
N GLN A 69 -2.90 -9.64 -17.47
CA GLN A 69 -2.21 -9.50 -16.20
C GLN A 69 -0.81 -10.07 -16.30
N SER A 70 0.14 -9.40 -15.69
CA SER A 70 1.49 -9.89 -15.51
C SER A 70 1.98 -9.64 -14.10
N VAL A 71 2.65 -10.63 -13.53
CA VAL A 71 3.28 -10.49 -12.23
C VAL A 71 4.60 -9.75 -12.43
N LEU A 72 4.78 -8.64 -11.75
CA LEU A 72 6.00 -7.85 -11.81
C LEU A 72 7.02 -8.42 -10.82
N ARG A 73 8.28 -8.48 -11.25
CA ARG A 73 9.35 -8.93 -10.39
C ARG A 73 9.74 -7.82 -9.42
N ILE A 74 9.65 -8.10 -8.13
CA ILE A 74 10.08 -7.17 -7.09
C ILE A 74 11.59 -7.23 -6.95
N THR A 75 12.24 -6.07 -6.97
CA THR A 75 13.68 -5.96 -6.76
C THR A 75 14.03 -6.50 -5.36
N PRO A 76 15.01 -7.40 -5.25
CA PRO A 76 15.29 -8.08 -3.96
C PRO A 76 15.93 -7.18 -2.92
N SER A 77 16.42 -6.00 -3.29
CA SER A 77 17.11 -5.07 -2.40
C SER A 77 16.46 -3.69 -2.46
N GLY A 78 16.77 -2.83 -1.50
CA GLY A 78 16.27 -1.48 -1.43
C GLY A 78 15.80 -1.12 -0.03
N PRO A 79 15.11 0.01 0.15
CA PRO A 79 14.61 0.42 1.46
C PRO A 79 13.67 -0.63 2.07
N PRO A 80 13.75 -0.87 3.38
CA PRO A 80 12.96 -1.94 4.02
C PRO A 80 11.45 -1.64 4.04
N ASP A 81 11.06 -0.39 3.84
CA ASP A 81 9.66 0.07 3.82
C ASP A 81 9.12 0.26 2.39
N ALA A 82 9.82 -0.22 1.38
CA ALA A 82 9.43 -0.04 -0.02
C ALA A 82 9.58 -1.33 -0.82
N ILE A 83 8.78 -1.41 -1.88
CA ILE A 83 8.99 -2.40 -2.93
C ILE A 83 9.19 -1.66 -4.25
N GLU A 84 10.10 -2.17 -5.05
CA GLU A 84 10.50 -1.56 -6.31
C GLU A 84 10.50 -2.59 -7.43
N THR A 85 10.20 -2.13 -8.63
CA THR A 85 10.19 -2.96 -9.83
C THR A 85 10.48 -2.11 -11.06
N SER A 86 10.84 -2.76 -12.15
CA SER A 86 10.97 -2.15 -13.48
C SER A 86 10.23 -3.00 -14.49
N THR A 87 9.61 -2.34 -15.46
CA THR A 87 8.95 -3.02 -16.57
C THR A 87 9.02 -2.19 -17.85
N GLU A 88 8.85 -2.84 -18.98
CA GLU A 88 8.72 -2.20 -20.28
C GLU A 88 7.24 -2.12 -20.66
N LEU A 89 6.75 -0.92 -20.97
CA LEU A 89 5.37 -0.67 -21.36
C LEU A 89 5.37 -0.07 -22.76
N THR A 90 5.00 -0.88 -23.74
CA THR A 90 5.02 -0.47 -25.15
C THR A 90 3.65 -0.07 -25.70
N VAL A 91 2.58 -0.48 -25.02
CA VAL A 91 1.20 -0.18 -25.43
C VAL A 91 0.67 0.97 -24.60
N SER A 92 0.17 2.01 -25.27
CA SER A 92 -0.48 3.13 -24.62
C SER A 92 -1.87 2.74 -24.11
N GLY A 93 -2.32 3.39 -23.05
CA GLY A 93 -3.65 3.20 -22.49
C GLY A 93 -3.65 3.13 -20.97
N ALA A 94 -4.73 2.63 -20.42
CA ALA A 94 -4.96 2.57 -18.98
C ALA A 94 -4.37 1.29 -18.39
N TYR A 95 -3.61 1.46 -17.32
CA TYR A 95 -2.98 0.38 -16.56
C TYR A 95 -3.39 0.47 -15.09
N VAL A 96 -3.35 -0.65 -14.41
CA VAL A 96 -3.52 -0.71 -12.95
C VAL A 96 -2.45 -1.65 -12.39
N VAL A 97 -1.74 -1.19 -11.37
CA VAL A 97 -0.90 -2.06 -10.55
C VAL A 97 -1.68 -2.39 -9.29
N ARG A 98 -1.94 -3.67 -9.10
CA ARG A 98 -2.44 -4.17 -7.82
C ARG A 98 -1.26 -4.63 -6.99
N TRP A 99 -1.09 -4.01 -5.83
CA TRP A 99 -0.08 -4.41 -4.88
C TRP A 99 -0.71 -5.20 -3.73
N GLN A 100 0.04 -6.17 -3.27
CA GLN A 100 -0.27 -6.92 -2.06
C GLN A 100 1.02 -7.02 -1.27
N VAL A 101 1.02 -6.51 -0.06
CA VAL A 101 2.21 -6.51 0.79
C VAL A 101 1.92 -7.20 2.10
N LEU A 102 2.94 -7.93 2.56
CA LEU A 102 2.97 -8.50 3.89
C LEU A 102 3.84 -7.58 4.75
N ALA A 103 3.25 -6.97 5.76
CA ALA A 103 3.99 -6.21 6.74
C ALA A 103 4.77 -7.16 7.66
N ILE A 104 5.84 -6.64 8.26
CA ILE A 104 6.71 -7.45 9.12
C ILE A 104 5.96 -8.05 10.32
N ASP A 105 4.84 -7.47 10.72
CA ASP A 105 3.98 -7.95 11.79
C ASP A 105 3.02 -9.07 11.35
N GLY A 106 3.05 -9.47 10.09
CA GLY A 106 2.24 -10.56 9.54
C GLY A 106 0.90 -10.14 8.93
N HIS A 107 0.56 -8.85 8.90
CA HIS A 107 -0.67 -8.38 8.28
C HIS A 107 -0.48 -8.13 6.78
N ILE A 108 -1.48 -8.54 6.00
CA ILE A 108 -1.51 -8.33 4.54
C ILE A 108 -2.42 -7.16 4.23
N THR A 109 -1.95 -6.24 3.39
CA THR A 109 -2.76 -5.16 2.82
C THR A 109 -2.67 -5.18 1.30
N ARG A 110 -3.70 -4.65 0.64
CA ARG A 110 -3.83 -4.61 -0.82
C ARG A 110 -4.33 -3.25 -1.25
N GLY A 111 -3.98 -2.88 -2.47
CA GLY A 111 -4.50 -1.67 -3.09
C GLY A 111 -4.20 -1.63 -4.57
N ASP A 112 -4.77 -0.65 -5.24
CA ASP A 112 -4.62 -0.44 -6.68
C ASP A 112 -4.04 0.94 -6.94
N VAL A 113 -3.10 1.01 -7.89
CA VAL A 113 -2.57 2.27 -8.41
C VAL A 113 -2.87 2.31 -9.90
N PRO A 114 -3.89 3.08 -10.32
CA PRO A 114 -4.15 3.29 -11.75
C PRO A 114 -3.22 4.36 -12.31
N PHE A 115 -2.79 4.17 -13.54
CA PHE A 115 -2.01 5.17 -14.28
C PHE A 115 -2.25 4.98 -15.78
N THR A 116 -1.80 5.94 -16.57
CA THR A 116 -1.95 5.92 -18.03
C THR A 116 -0.57 5.95 -18.68
N VAL A 117 -0.39 5.14 -19.69
CA VAL A 117 0.79 5.18 -20.56
C VAL A 117 0.43 5.94 -21.82
N THR A 118 1.19 6.98 -22.13
CA THR A 118 1.05 7.78 -23.36
C THR A 118 2.01 7.25 -24.44
N ASP A 119 1.76 7.61 -25.68
CA ASP A 119 2.59 7.18 -26.82
C ASP A 119 4.03 7.70 -26.72
N HIS A 120 4.19 8.81 -26.06
CA HIS A 120 5.52 9.44 -25.87
C HIS A 120 5.62 10.17 -24.55
#